data_4b460a3290415fe89a097218ae18500e
#
_entry.id   4b460a3290415fe89a097218ae18500e
#
_cell.length_a   1.000
_cell.length_b   1.000
_cell.length_c   1.000
_cell.angle_alpha   90.00
_cell.angle_beta   90.00
_cell.angle_gamma   90.00
#
_symmetry.space_group_name_H-M   'P 1'
#
loop_
_entity.id
_entity.type
_entity.pdbx_description
1 polymer ?
#
loop_
_entity_poly.entity_id
_entity_poly.type
_entity_poly.pdbx_seq_one_letter_code
_entity_poly.pdbx_strand_id
1 'polypeptide(L)'
;MTVHLHHIPITAAALFFLIALSCSNQTAVEEPTVSRITPANAVDSSHKAMQELNNFEFELTHREGFTTLAGSLEMTKAGGIVTSNGFDLIAEARIGRAFVRIEAIVIDDKTWMTNPLTGTWSQIAPEDSPFSFLDPIKLVADILGETQNASYAESEQMNGELIVVGQIPATTLAALVGEVQREATPKISLTLDAESYLLKKIVVTGITQPGDESNTIRVITLSNFNAKALLQPPI
;
A
#
# COMPACT_ATOMS: atom_id res chain seq x y z
N MET A 1 -82.02 -20.02 37.89
CA MET A 1 -83.21 -20.05 37.01
C MET A 1 -82.71 -20.67 35.69
N THR A 2 -83.08 -21.97 35.60
CA THR A 2 -83.49 -22.79 34.45
C THR A 2 -82.66 -22.66 33.15
N VAL A 3 -81.82 -23.64 32.90
CA VAL A 3 -81.92 -24.83 32.05
C VAL A 3 -82.37 -24.54 30.60
N HIS A 4 -81.54 -24.85 29.62
CA HIS A 4 -81.96 -25.87 28.64
C HIS A 4 -80.78 -26.40 27.82
N LEU A 5 -80.62 -27.69 27.94
CA LEU A 5 -79.82 -28.65 27.19
C LEU A 5 -80.51 -28.91 25.83
N HIS A 6 -79.74 -28.91 24.73
CA HIS A 6 -80.21 -29.65 23.54
C HIS A 6 -79.02 -30.38 22.90
N HIS A 7 -79.09 -31.69 22.99
CA HIS A 7 -78.35 -32.67 22.19
C HIS A 7 -78.94 -32.74 20.77
N ILE A 8 -78.05 -33.14 19.78
CA ILE A 8 -78.35 -34.13 18.69
C ILE A 8 -77.31 -33.96 17.58
N PRO A 9 -77.04 -34.91 16.68
CA PRO A 9 -76.11 -36.03 16.82
C PRO A 9 -75.02 -36.07 15.71
N ILE A 10 -74.18 -37.05 15.87
CA ILE A 10 -73.13 -37.60 15.03
C ILE A 10 -73.56 -37.91 13.60
N THR A 11 -72.78 -37.45 12.59
CA THR A 11 -72.65 -38.19 11.33
C THR A 11 -71.19 -38.17 10.90
N ALA A 12 -70.65 -39.38 10.87
CA ALA A 12 -69.30 -39.67 10.38
C ALA A 12 -69.28 -39.56 8.85
N ALA A 13 -68.32 -38.77 8.32
CA ALA A 13 -67.93 -38.88 6.93
C ALA A 13 -66.39 -38.98 6.89
N ALA A 14 -65.92 -40.20 6.64
CA ALA A 14 -64.56 -40.51 6.39
C ALA A 14 -64.15 -39.93 5.02
N LEU A 15 -63.30 -38.94 4.99
CA LEU A 15 -62.63 -38.41 3.76
C LEU A 15 -61.19 -38.83 3.74
N PHE A 16 -60.91 -39.81 2.89
CA PHE A 16 -59.53 -40.24 2.59
C PHE A 16 -58.78 -39.12 1.89
N PHE A 17 -57.81 -38.50 2.56
CA PHE A 17 -56.88 -37.56 1.95
C PHE A 17 -55.65 -38.35 1.50
N LEU A 18 -55.50 -38.55 0.19
CA LEU A 18 -54.28 -39.00 -0.49
C LEU A 18 -53.27 -37.90 -0.40
N ILE A 19 -52.25 -38.06 0.47
CA ILE A 19 -51.06 -37.19 0.49
C ILE A 19 -50.17 -37.67 -0.64
N ALA A 20 -50.19 -36.94 -1.76
CA ALA A 20 -49.15 -37.05 -2.80
C ALA A 20 -47.86 -36.44 -2.24
N LEU A 21 -46.87 -37.30 -1.95
CA LEU A 21 -45.47 -36.86 -1.72
C LEU A 21 -44.92 -36.34 -3.04
N SER A 22 -44.98 -35.03 -3.22
CA SER A 22 -44.23 -34.33 -4.26
C SER A 22 -42.78 -34.14 -3.75
N CYS A 23 -41.89 -35.05 -4.15
CA CYS A 23 -40.44 -34.78 -4.05
C CYS A 23 -40.11 -33.64 -5.01
N SER A 24 -40.06 -32.39 -4.51
CA SER A 24 -39.43 -31.32 -5.22
C SER A 24 -37.91 -31.49 -5.08
N ASN A 25 -37.27 -31.99 -6.14
CA ASN A 25 -35.84 -31.81 -6.32
C ASN A 25 -35.56 -30.30 -6.40
N GLN A 26 -35.26 -29.67 -5.27
CA GLN A 26 -34.58 -28.40 -5.26
C GLN A 26 -33.13 -28.68 -5.71
N THR A 27 -32.88 -28.55 -6.99
CA THR A 27 -31.51 -28.28 -7.50
C THR A 27 -31.09 -26.98 -6.84
N ALA A 28 -30.25 -27.06 -5.82
CA ALA A 28 -29.51 -25.90 -5.33
C ALA A 28 -28.76 -25.34 -6.53
N VAL A 29 -29.23 -24.20 -7.03
CA VAL A 29 -28.40 -23.38 -7.93
C VAL A 29 -27.24 -22.89 -7.07
N GLU A 30 -26.09 -23.56 -7.19
CA GLU A 30 -24.84 -23.00 -6.69
C GLU A 30 -24.66 -21.65 -7.40
N GLU A 31 -24.89 -20.57 -6.66
CA GLU A 31 -24.42 -19.25 -7.09
C GLU A 31 -22.91 -19.40 -7.39
N PRO A 32 -22.45 -18.91 -8.55
CA PRO A 32 -21.01 -18.94 -8.85
C PRO A 32 -20.31 -18.16 -7.74
N THR A 33 -19.64 -18.86 -6.83
CA THR A 33 -18.70 -18.27 -5.90
C THR A 33 -17.60 -17.66 -6.75
N VAL A 34 -17.68 -16.36 -7.00
CA VAL A 34 -16.57 -15.59 -7.56
C VAL A 34 -15.43 -15.80 -6.57
N SER A 35 -14.47 -16.63 -6.95
CA SER A 35 -13.29 -16.92 -6.14
C SER A 35 -12.52 -15.60 -6.00
N ARG A 36 -12.71 -14.92 -4.89
CA ARG A 36 -11.93 -13.70 -4.58
C ARG A 36 -10.47 -14.09 -4.49
N ILE A 37 -9.62 -13.33 -5.19
CA ILE A 37 -8.17 -13.47 -5.04
C ILE A 37 -7.80 -13.35 -3.55
N THR A 38 -6.88 -14.19 -3.08
CA THR A 38 -6.40 -14.09 -1.69
C THR A 38 -5.50 -12.86 -1.50
N PRO A 39 -5.39 -12.29 -0.28
CA PRO A 39 -4.50 -11.15 -0.04
C PRO A 39 -3.05 -11.41 -0.47
N ALA A 40 -2.51 -12.59 -0.21
CA ALA A 40 -1.17 -12.98 -0.63
C ALA A 40 -1.04 -12.98 -2.16
N ASN A 41 -1.99 -13.59 -2.87
CA ASN A 41 -1.98 -13.61 -4.33
C ASN A 41 -2.17 -12.20 -4.93
N ALA A 42 -2.91 -11.31 -4.27
CA ALA A 42 -3.04 -9.93 -4.70
C ALA A 42 -1.70 -9.18 -4.58
N VAL A 43 -0.96 -9.39 -3.49
CA VAL A 43 0.41 -8.85 -3.31
C VAL A 43 1.37 -9.42 -4.35
N ASP A 44 1.34 -10.74 -4.61
CA ASP A 44 2.17 -11.37 -5.63
C ASP A 44 1.85 -10.83 -7.04
N SER A 45 0.57 -10.61 -7.35
CA SER A 45 0.15 -10.01 -8.62
C SER A 45 0.64 -8.57 -8.74
N SER A 46 0.56 -7.81 -7.64
CA SER A 46 1.11 -6.45 -7.58
C SER A 46 2.61 -6.44 -7.79
N HIS A 47 3.36 -7.37 -7.16
CA HIS A 47 4.80 -7.47 -7.35
C HIS A 47 5.16 -7.66 -8.84
N LYS A 48 4.46 -8.55 -9.53
CA LYS A 48 4.66 -8.79 -10.98
C LYS A 48 4.30 -7.55 -11.80
N ALA A 49 3.15 -6.92 -11.52
CA ALA A 49 2.71 -5.74 -12.25
C ALA A 49 3.67 -4.56 -12.09
N MET A 50 4.23 -4.37 -10.89
CA MET A 50 5.20 -3.29 -10.65
C MET A 50 6.56 -3.54 -11.32
N GLN A 51 6.98 -4.81 -11.48
CA GLN A 51 8.21 -5.17 -12.20
C GLN A 51 8.15 -4.91 -13.72
N GLU A 52 6.96 -4.82 -14.29
CA GLU A 52 6.74 -4.53 -15.72
C GLU A 52 6.77 -3.04 -16.05
N LEU A 53 6.86 -2.18 -15.03
CA LEU A 53 6.88 -0.73 -15.22
C LEU A 53 8.25 -0.23 -15.69
N ASN A 54 8.22 0.73 -16.61
CA ASN A 54 9.42 1.46 -17.04
C ASN A 54 9.68 2.69 -16.16
N ASN A 55 8.62 3.28 -15.62
CA ASN A 55 8.70 4.46 -14.77
C ASN A 55 7.39 4.67 -14.00
N PHE A 56 7.50 5.48 -12.95
CA PHE A 56 6.37 5.96 -12.16
C PHE A 56 6.76 7.25 -11.42
N GLU A 57 5.79 8.03 -11.01
CA GLU A 57 5.98 9.12 -10.07
C GLU A 57 5.72 8.63 -8.65
N PHE A 58 6.45 9.17 -7.69
CA PHE A 58 6.25 8.91 -6.28
C PHE A 58 6.15 10.20 -5.47
N GLU A 59 5.42 10.11 -4.37
CA GLU A 59 5.38 11.14 -3.33
C GLU A 59 5.45 10.47 -1.96
N LEU A 60 6.45 10.84 -1.15
CA LEU A 60 6.57 10.48 0.25
C LEU A 60 6.13 11.66 1.10
N THR A 61 5.20 11.43 2.02
CA THR A 61 4.78 12.38 3.05
C THR A 61 4.75 11.72 4.42
N HIS A 62 4.76 12.52 5.47
CA HIS A 62 4.62 12.05 6.84
C HIS A 62 3.33 12.63 7.43
N ARG A 63 2.46 11.76 7.96
CA ARG A 63 1.34 12.20 8.78
C ARG A 63 1.80 12.48 10.21
N GLU A 64 2.77 11.66 10.68
CA GLU A 64 3.42 11.77 11.97
C GLU A 64 4.90 11.46 11.82
N GLY A 65 5.76 12.26 12.44
CA GLY A 65 7.22 12.09 12.40
C GLY A 65 7.87 12.63 11.12
N PHE A 66 9.04 12.12 10.81
CA PHE A 66 9.87 12.50 9.67
C PHE A 66 10.83 11.34 9.33
N THR A 67 11.60 11.48 8.25
CA THR A 67 12.71 10.58 7.96
C THR A 67 14.03 11.32 8.23
N THR A 68 14.85 10.79 9.13
CA THR A 68 16.17 11.34 9.41
C THR A 68 17.17 10.89 8.33
N LEU A 69 17.77 11.85 7.67
CA LEU A 69 18.84 11.66 6.70
C LEU A 69 20.20 11.99 7.31
N ALA A 70 21.29 11.76 6.57
CA ALA A 70 22.63 12.11 6.99
C ALA A 70 22.72 13.61 7.41
N GLY A 71 23.52 13.90 8.44
CA GLY A 71 23.70 15.27 8.93
C GLY A 71 22.54 15.84 9.74
N SER A 72 21.70 14.98 10.33
CA SER A 72 20.51 15.38 11.11
C SER A 72 19.48 16.17 10.30
N LEU A 73 19.40 15.89 9.02
CA LEU A 73 18.41 16.44 8.11
C LEU A 73 17.09 15.68 8.30
N GLU A 74 16.04 16.35 8.73
CA GLU A 74 14.72 15.79 8.97
C GLU A 74 13.83 16.00 7.73
N MET A 75 13.74 15.00 6.87
CA MET A 75 12.91 15.04 5.66
C MET A 75 11.44 14.84 6.03
N THR A 76 10.59 15.78 5.63
CA THR A 76 9.16 15.76 5.86
C THR A 76 8.36 15.39 4.62
N LYS A 77 8.91 15.67 3.45
CA LYS A 77 8.31 15.35 2.15
C LYS A 77 9.37 15.09 1.12
N ALA A 78 9.09 14.19 0.19
CA ALA A 78 9.88 14.00 -1.02
C ALA A 78 8.97 13.56 -2.15
N GLY A 79 9.33 13.86 -3.39
CA GLY A 79 8.60 13.40 -4.56
C GLY A 79 9.40 13.58 -5.83
N GLY A 80 9.08 12.81 -6.84
CA GLY A 80 9.77 12.86 -8.11
C GLY A 80 9.40 11.71 -9.04
N ILE A 81 10.22 11.51 -10.04
CA ILE A 81 10.02 10.51 -11.08
C ILE A 81 11.12 9.46 -10.98
N VAL A 82 10.71 8.20 -11.06
CA VAL A 82 11.60 7.05 -11.10
C VAL A 82 11.55 6.45 -12.51
N THR A 83 12.72 6.11 -13.03
CA THR A 83 12.89 5.42 -14.31
C THR A 83 13.84 4.23 -14.13
N SER A 84 13.96 3.38 -15.13
CA SER A 84 14.87 2.22 -15.09
C SER A 84 16.36 2.60 -14.96
N ASN A 85 16.74 3.86 -15.26
CA ASN A 85 18.13 4.32 -15.21
C ASN A 85 18.37 5.40 -14.15
N GLY A 86 17.40 5.67 -13.26
CA GLY A 86 17.59 6.63 -12.20
C GLY A 86 16.30 7.29 -11.73
N PHE A 87 16.43 8.40 -11.05
CA PHE A 87 15.30 9.18 -10.55
C PHE A 87 15.64 10.67 -10.47
N ASP A 88 14.63 11.51 -10.51
CA ASP A 88 14.69 12.85 -9.95
C ASP A 88 13.96 12.91 -8.61
N LEU A 89 14.34 13.84 -7.78
CA LEU A 89 13.82 13.99 -6.44
C LEU A 89 13.80 15.45 -6.02
N ILE A 90 12.68 15.88 -5.45
CA ILE A 90 12.56 17.13 -4.70
C ILE A 90 12.22 16.75 -3.27
N ALA A 91 13.05 17.14 -2.31
CA ALA A 91 12.84 16.91 -0.90
C ALA A 91 12.68 18.21 -0.12
N GLU A 92 11.71 18.23 0.80
CA GLU A 92 11.53 19.25 1.81
C GLU A 92 11.99 18.70 3.16
N ALA A 93 12.87 19.43 3.83
CA ALA A 93 13.47 18.98 5.07
C ALA A 93 13.71 20.13 6.04
N ARG A 94 14.12 19.78 7.27
CA ARG A 94 14.55 20.73 8.30
C ARG A 94 15.97 20.41 8.75
N ILE A 95 16.71 21.46 9.03
CA ILE A 95 17.98 21.40 9.75
C ILE A 95 17.81 22.30 10.98
N GLY A 96 17.57 21.70 12.14
CA GLY A 96 17.17 22.45 13.32
C GLY A 96 15.88 23.24 13.11
N ARG A 97 15.96 24.57 13.01
CA ARG A 97 14.79 25.44 12.76
C ARG A 97 14.67 25.91 11.31
N ALA A 98 15.62 25.64 10.47
CA ALA A 98 15.62 26.07 9.08
C ALA A 98 14.91 25.03 8.19
N PHE A 99 14.01 25.52 7.35
CA PHE A 99 13.43 24.71 6.27
C PHE A 99 14.34 24.82 5.04
N VAL A 100 14.60 23.70 4.43
CA VAL A 100 15.42 23.59 3.23
C VAL A 100 14.71 22.77 2.16
N ARG A 101 14.96 23.11 0.90
CA ARG A 101 14.56 22.34 -0.26
C ARG A 101 15.81 21.82 -0.95
N ILE A 102 15.82 20.56 -1.26
CA ILE A 102 16.92 19.88 -1.93
C ILE A 102 16.35 19.23 -3.18
N GLU A 103 17.01 19.45 -4.30
CA GLU A 103 16.70 18.75 -5.54
C GLU A 103 17.90 17.86 -5.87
N ALA A 104 17.61 16.62 -6.27
CA ALA A 104 18.63 15.66 -6.66
C ALA A 104 18.20 14.93 -7.94
N ILE A 105 19.16 14.66 -8.81
CA ILE A 105 18.95 13.85 -10.01
C ILE A 105 20.04 12.79 -10.03
N VAL A 106 19.61 11.54 -10.15
CA VAL A 106 20.49 10.39 -10.32
C VAL A 106 20.22 9.78 -11.68
N ILE A 107 21.26 9.65 -12.49
CA ILE A 107 21.20 9.00 -13.81
C ILE A 107 22.39 8.06 -13.90
N ASP A 108 22.13 6.76 -13.99
CA ASP A 108 23.14 5.71 -13.96
C ASP A 108 24.05 5.84 -12.71
N ASP A 109 25.33 6.16 -12.92
CA ASP A 109 26.35 6.33 -11.87
C ASP A 109 26.62 7.80 -11.50
N LYS A 110 25.83 8.73 -12.01
CA LYS A 110 26.02 10.17 -11.81
C LYS A 110 24.93 10.75 -10.93
N THR A 111 25.36 11.58 -10.00
CA THR A 111 24.48 12.29 -9.07
C THR A 111 24.70 13.80 -9.16
N TRP A 112 23.62 14.54 -9.33
CA TRP A 112 23.58 15.98 -9.22
C TRP A 112 22.66 16.37 -8.07
N MET A 113 23.03 17.40 -7.34
CA MET A 113 22.23 17.89 -6.23
C MET A 113 22.35 19.39 -6.09
N THR A 114 21.28 20.03 -5.62
CA THR A 114 21.34 21.45 -5.25
C THR A 114 21.95 21.61 -3.86
N ASN A 115 22.77 22.64 -3.69
CA ASN A 115 23.14 23.09 -2.36
C ASN A 115 21.90 23.64 -1.65
N PRO A 116 21.53 23.13 -0.45
CA PRO A 116 20.28 23.48 0.22
C PRO A 116 20.19 24.95 0.66
N LEU A 117 21.32 25.68 0.70
CA LEU A 117 21.38 27.09 1.10
C LEU A 117 21.34 28.04 -0.09
N THR A 118 21.94 27.65 -1.21
CA THR A 118 22.13 28.54 -2.38
C THR A 118 21.23 28.14 -3.56
N GLY A 119 20.71 26.91 -3.58
CA GLY A 119 19.98 26.36 -4.73
C GLY A 119 20.87 26.06 -5.95
N THR A 120 22.20 26.18 -5.82
CA THR A 120 23.12 25.95 -6.94
C THR A 120 23.31 24.46 -7.18
N TRP A 121 23.12 24.00 -8.40
CA TRP A 121 23.41 22.63 -8.81
C TRP A 121 24.89 22.33 -8.87
N SER A 122 25.25 21.13 -8.45
CA SER A 122 26.59 20.57 -8.62
C SER A 122 26.53 19.07 -8.83
N GLN A 123 27.44 18.52 -9.61
CA GLN A 123 27.67 17.10 -9.64
C GLN A 123 28.46 16.71 -8.40
N ILE A 124 28.04 15.66 -7.71
CA ILE A 124 28.69 15.16 -6.48
C ILE A 124 28.99 13.67 -6.64
N ALA A 125 29.87 13.13 -5.80
CA ALA A 125 30.04 11.69 -5.71
C ALA A 125 28.74 11.07 -5.13
N PRO A 126 28.27 9.91 -5.63
CA PRO A 126 27.02 9.30 -5.16
C PRO A 126 26.98 9.09 -3.64
N GLU A 127 28.12 8.71 -3.05
CA GLU A 127 28.27 8.48 -1.60
C GLU A 127 28.16 9.76 -0.75
N ASP A 128 28.36 10.93 -1.34
CA ASP A 128 28.22 12.23 -0.65
C ASP A 128 26.76 12.70 -0.63
N SER A 129 25.86 12.03 -1.37
CA SER A 129 24.45 12.36 -1.38
C SER A 129 23.77 11.89 -0.09
N PRO A 130 22.96 12.73 0.57
CA PRO A 130 22.11 12.28 1.69
C PRO A 130 21.03 11.28 1.26
N PHE A 131 20.87 11.07 -0.05
CA PHE A 131 19.93 10.12 -0.66
C PHE A 131 20.64 8.90 -1.27
N SER A 132 21.91 8.64 -0.94
CA SER A 132 22.73 7.56 -1.51
C SER A 132 22.14 6.15 -1.27
N PHE A 133 21.29 6.00 -0.25
CA PHE A 133 20.59 4.75 0.05
C PHE A 133 19.27 4.59 -0.72
N LEU A 134 18.75 5.66 -1.32
CA LEU A 134 17.42 5.66 -1.95
C LEU A 134 17.43 4.84 -3.24
N ASP A 135 16.62 3.83 -3.26
CA ASP A 135 16.33 3.00 -4.44
C ASP A 135 14.83 2.70 -4.49
N PRO A 136 14.04 3.56 -5.16
CA PRO A 136 12.59 3.43 -5.15
C PRO A 136 12.08 2.16 -5.84
N ILE A 137 12.78 1.64 -6.85
CA ILE A 137 12.41 0.40 -7.54
C ILE A 137 12.59 -0.78 -6.60
N LYS A 138 13.79 -0.88 -6.00
CA LYS A 138 14.09 -1.91 -5.01
C LYS A 138 13.15 -1.83 -3.80
N LEU A 139 12.86 -0.62 -3.31
CA LEU A 139 11.95 -0.41 -2.19
C LEU A 139 10.57 -1.03 -2.44
N VAL A 140 9.97 -0.75 -3.60
CA VAL A 140 8.66 -1.29 -3.98
C VAL A 140 8.71 -2.82 -4.10
N ALA A 141 9.74 -3.36 -4.74
CA ALA A 141 9.92 -4.80 -4.88
C ALA A 141 10.09 -5.49 -3.52
N ASP A 142 10.94 -4.94 -2.63
CA ASP A 142 11.19 -5.49 -1.29
C ASP A 142 9.92 -5.45 -0.43
N ILE A 143 9.18 -4.34 -0.42
CA ILE A 143 7.93 -4.23 0.34
C ILE A 143 6.94 -5.30 -0.10
N LEU A 144 6.72 -5.47 -1.39
CA LEU A 144 5.79 -6.47 -1.91
C LEU A 144 6.29 -7.91 -1.65
N GLY A 145 7.60 -8.15 -1.81
CA GLY A 145 8.19 -9.48 -1.60
C GLY A 145 8.26 -9.91 -0.14
N GLU A 146 8.42 -8.98 0.80
CA GLU A 146 8.62 -9.24 2.22
C GLU A 146 7.35 -9.03 3.07
N THR A 147 6.20 -8.78 2.43
CA THR A 147 4.91 -8.62 3.13
C THR A 147 4.51 -9.90 3.84
N GLN A 148 4.35 -9.82 5.16
CA GLN A 148 3.97 -10.94 6.04
C GLN A 148 2.57 -10.73 6.60
N ASN A 149 1.88 -11.84 6.92
CA ASN A 149 0.55 -11.85 7.54
C ASN A 149 -0.48 -11.02 6.76
N ALA A 150 -0.41 -11.09 5.42
CA ALA A 150 -1.30 -10.33 4.54
C ALA A 150 -2.77 -10.69 4.77
N SER A 151 -3.60 -9.68 5.01
CA SER A 151 -5.06 -9.78 5.11
C SER A 151 -5.72 -8.59 4.44
N TYR A 152 -6.98 -8.71 4.04
CA TYR A 152 -7.73 -7.54 3.60
C TYR A 152 -8.11 -6.67 4.79
N ALA A 153 -8.07 -5.35 4.59
CA ALA A 153 -8.60 -4.42 5.59
C ALA A 153 -10.11 -4.66 5.76
N GLU A 154 -10.60 -4.45 7.00
CA GLU A 154 -12.03 -4.56 7.31
C GLU A 154 -12.90 -3.52 6.59
N SER A 155 -12.32 -2.35 6.27
CA SER A 155 -12.97 -1.34 5.44
C SER A 155 -13.05 -1.85 4.01
N GLU A 156 -14.25 -2.09 3.55
CA GLU A 156 -14.57 -2.70 2.26
C GLU A 156 -13.81 -2.05 1.09
N GLN A 157 -13.54 -2.90 0.10
CA GLN A 157 -13.12 -2.52 -1.26
C GLN A 157 -14.03 -1.40 -1.79
N MET A 158 -13.58 -0.16 -1.68
CA MET A 158 -14.28 0.98 -2.25
C MET A 158 -13.60 1.39 -3.54
N ASN A 159 -14.39 1.57 -4.59
CA ASN A 159 -13.96 2.19 -5.85
C ASN A 159 -12.89 1.45 -6.67
N GLY A 160 -12.92 0.12 -6.74
CA GLY A 160 -11.97 -0.62 -7.57
C GLY A 160 -10.56 -0.72 -6.99
N GLU A 161 -10.42 -0.61 -5.67
CA GLU A 161 -9.16 -0.77 -4.96
C GLU A 161 -9.20 -1.96 -4.00
N LEU A 162 -8.08 -2.64 -3.84
CA LEU A 162 -7.84 -3.67 -2.84
C LEU A 162 -6.93 -3.09 -1.76
N ILE A 163 -7.36 -3.13 -0.50
CA ILE A 163 -6.52 -2.69 0.61
C ILE A 163 -6.02 -3.92 1.36
N VAL A 164 -4.73 -4.18 1.26
CA VAL A 164 -4.06 -5.27 1.95
C VAL A 164 -3.25 -4.70 3.11
N VAL A 165 -3.45 -5.25 4.30
CA VAL A 165 -2.68 -4.92 5.49
C VAL A 165 -1.77 -6.07 5.88
N GLY A 166 -0.62 -5.75 6.47
CA GLY A 166 0.37 -6.73 6.89
C GLY A 166 1.48 -6.10 7.74
N GLN A 167 2.60 -6.79 7.79
CA GLN A 167 3.82 -6.36 8.47
C GLN A 167 5.03 -6.65 7.59
N ILE A 168 6.10 -5.89 7.77
CA ILE A 168 7.39 -6.14 7.14
C ILE A 168 8.52 -5.96 8.15
N PRO A 169 9.66 -6.64 8.02
CA PRO A 169 10.86 -6.28 8.77
C PRO A 169 11.29 -4.84 8.45
N ALA A 170 11.74 -4.06 9.43
CA ALA A 170 12.22 -2.70 9.15
C ALA A 170 13.39 -2.68 8.15
N THR A 171 14.18 -3.75 8.07
CA THR A 171 15.27 -3.91 7.10
C THR A 171 14.83 -3.81 5.65
N THR A 172 13.57 -4.18 5.35
CA THR A 172 12.93 -4.03 4.03
C THR A 172 12.88 -2.56 3.59
N LEU A 173 12.85 -1.64 4.56
CA LEU A 173 12.73 -0.20 4.31
C LEU A 173 14.09 0.53 4.25
N ALA A 174 15.22 -0.20 4.22
CA ALA A 174 16.55 0.41 4.15
C ALA A 174 16.71 1.33 2.92
N ALA A 175 16.12 0.95 1.78
CA ALA A 175 16.11 1.77 0.57
C ALA A 175 15.20 3.03 0.66
N LEU A 176 14.47 3.23 1.77
CA LEU A 176 13.64 4.40 2.04
C LEU A 176 14.25 5.32 3.09
N VAL A 177 14.82 4.75 4.15
CA VAL A 177 15.23 5.49 5.34
C VAL A 177 16.74 5.43 5.60
N GLY A 178 17.48 4.58 4.87
CA GLY A 178 18.92 4.34 5.08
C GLY A 178 19.17 3.49 6.32
N GLU A 179 19.40 4.11 7.46
CA GLU A 179 19.61 3.38 8.71
C GLU A 179 18.30 2.87 9.28
N VAL A 180 18.24 1.57 9.64
CA VAL A 180 17.02 0.90 10.10
C VAL A 180 17.15 0.39 11.54
N GLN A 181 16.04 0.39 12.27
CA GLN A 181 15.89 -0.30 13.55
C GLN A 181 15.63 -1.78 13.30
N ARG A 182 16.68 -2.60 13.25
CA ARG A 182 16.68 -3.98 12.74
C ARG A 182 15.63 -4.90 13.35
N GLU A 183 15.36 -4.75 14.64
CA GLU A 183 14.40 -5.61 15.37
C GLU A 183 12.95 -5.16 15.23
N ALA A 184 12.72 -4.03 14.56
CA ALA A 184 11.37 -3.50 14.41
C ALA A 184 10.63 -4.17 13.23
N THR A 185 9.30 -4.29 13.40
CA THR A 185 8.38 -4.84 12.41
C THR A 185 7.21 -3.88 12.23
N PRO A 186 7.39 -2.78 11.48
CA PRO A 186 6.31 -1.84 11.22
C PRO A 186 5.14 -2.49 10.50
N LYS A 187 3.96 -1.95 10.74
CA LYS A 187 2.74 -2.32 10.02
C LYS A 187 2.72 -1.62 8.67
N ILE A 188 2.17 -2.31 7.68
CA ILE A 188 1.92 -1.73 6.35
C ILE A 188 0.47 -1.84 5.96
N SER A 189 0.05 -0.89 5.13
CA SER A 189 -1.19 -0.95 4.37
C SER A 189 -0.87 -0.62 2.91
N LEU A 190 -1.23 -1.53 2.03
CA LEU A 190 -1.01 -1.46 0.58
C LEU A 190 -2.35 -1.20 -0.09
N THR A 191 -2.45 -0.17 -0.90
CA THR A 191 -3.61 0.08 -1.77
C THR A 191 -3.23 -0.31 -3.18
N LEU A 192 -3.89 -1.33 -3.69
CA LEU A 192 -3.70 -1.87 -5.05
C LEU A 192 -4.90 -1.51 -5.91
N ASP A 193 -4.67 -1.27 -7.18
CA ASP A 193 -5.74 -1.25 -8.16
C ASP A 193 -6.32 -2.65 -8.32
N ALA A 194 -7.64 -2.81 -8.26
CA ALA A 194 -8.27 -4.14 -8.26
C ALA A 194 -8.22 -4.85 -9.63
N GLU A 195 -7.99 -4.12 -10.70
CA GLU A 195 -7.96 -4.63 -12.07
C GLU A 195 -6.53 -4.88 -12.55
N SER A 196 -5.66 -3.87 -12.42
CA SER A 196 -4.27 -3.93 -12.89
C SER A 196 -3.29 -4.44 -11.82
N TYR A 197 -3.69 -4.50 -10.55
CA TYR A 197 -2.84 -4.77 -9.38
C TYR A 197 -1.69 -3.77 -9.18
N LEU A 198 -1.68 -2.65 -9.86
CA LEU A 198 -0.68 -1.62 -9.64
C LEU A 198 -0.76 -1.08 -8.21
N LEU A 199 0.38 -0.98 -7.56
CA LEU A 199 0.50 -0.44 -6.21
C LEU A 199 0.37 1.07 -6.25
N LYS A 200 -0.71 1.63 -5.68
CA LYS A 200 -1.00 3.07 -5.67
C LYS A 200 -0.52 3.76 -4.39
N LYS A 201 -0.55 3.06 -3.27
CA LYS A 201 -0.21 3.66 -1.98
C LYS A 201 0.36 2.63 -1.01
N ILE A 202 1.36 3.07 -0.26
CA ILE A 202 1.93 2.35 0.87
C ILE A 202 1.80 3.26 2.10
N VAL A 203 1.27 2.74 3.19
CA VAL A 203 1.31 3.39 4.50
C VAL A 203 2.15 2.54 5.42
N VAL A 204 3.23 3.10 5.95
CA VAL A 204 4.10 2.44 6.93
C VAL A 204 3.82 3.08 8.29
N THR A 205 3.47 2.28 9.28
CA THR A 205 3.17 2.76 10.63
C THR A 205 4.06 2.06 11.66
N GLY A 206 4.72 2.85 12.49
CA GLY A 206 5.58 2.38 13.57
C GLY A 206 7.05 2.68 13.35
N ILE A 207 7.88 2.09 14.22
CA ILE A 207 9.32 2.29 14.24
C ILE A 207 9.95 1.64 13.01
N THR A 208 10.73 2.42 12.27
CA THR A 208 11.47 1.97 11.09
C THR A 208 12.96 2.27 11.23
N GLN A 209 13.30 3.47 11.71
CA GLN A 209 14.67 3.94 11.89
C GLN A 209 14.92 4.33 13.36
N PRO A 210 16.18 4.45 13.80
CA PRO A 210 16.49 5.00 15.11
C PRO A 210 15.88 6.40 15.28
N GLY A 211 15.24 6.63 16.43
CA GLY A 211 14.58 7.91 16.72
C GLY A 211 13.12 7.99 16.29
N ASP A 212 12.59 6.99 15.55
CA ASP A 212 11.15 6.92 15.29
C ASP A 212 10.36 6.63 16.57
N GLU A 213 9.16 7.18 16.63
CA GLU A 213 8.15 6.83 17.62
C GLU A 213 7.21 5.75 17.07
N SER A 214 6.49 5.07 17.97
CA SER A 214 5.56 4.00 17.57
C SER A 214 4.37 4.47 16.73
N ASN A 215 4.08 5.77 16.76
CA ASN A 215 3.05 6.43 15.96
C ASN A 215 3.58 7.12 14.69
N THR A 216 4.87 6.97 14.36
CA THR A 216 5.40 7.48 13.09
C THR A 216 4.65 6.90 11.91
N ILE A 217 4.20 7.76 10.98
CA ILE A 217 3.42 7.33 9.80
C ILE A 217 4.02 7.96 8.54
N ARG A 218 4.55 7.09 7.68
CA ARG A 218 5.03 7.42 6.34
C ARG A 218 4.02 6.98 5.29
N VAL A 219 3.71 7.86 4.35
CA VAL A 219 2.79 7.58 3.24
C VAL A 219 3.53 7.78 1.94
N ILE A 220 3.61 6.72 1.14
CA ILE A 220 4.17 6.75 -0.21
C ILE A 220 3.01 6.58 -1.17
N THR A 221 2.83 7.51 -2.09
CA THR A 221 1.85 7.42 -3.18
C THR A 221 2.58 7.24 -4.49
N LEU A 222 2.10 6.33 -5.33
CA LEU A 222 2.65 6.02 -6.65
C LEU A 222 1.60 6.36 -7.71
N SER A 223 2.03 6.98 -8.80
CA SER A 223 1.14 7.46 -9.86
C SER A 223 1.87 7.58 -11.21
N ASN A 224 1.13 7.98 -12.23
CA ASN A 224 1.66 8.28 -13.57
C ASN A 224 2.53 7.14 -14.15
N PHE A 225 2.08 5.91 -13.95
CA PHE A 225 2.76 4.69 -14.40
C PHE A 225 2.97 4.68 -15.91
N ASN A 226 4.18 4.37 -16.36
CA ASN A 226 4.59 4.34 -17.76
C ASN A 226 4.30 5.64 -18.53
N ALA A 227 4.20 6.78 -17.84
CA ALA A 227 4.10 8.07 -18.49
C ALA A 227 5.40 8.42 -19.23
N LYS A 228 5.32 9.33 -20.19
CA LYS A 228 6.53 9.78 -20.87
C LYS A 228 7.43 10.55 -19.90
N ALA A 229 8.53 9.95 -19.51
CA ALA A 229 9.51 10.53 -18.60
C ALA A 229 10.90 10.54 -19.23
N LEU A 230 11.66 11.59 -18.97
CA LEU A 230 13.04 11.72 -19.42
C LEU A 230 13.83 12.44 -18.33
N LEU A 231 14.78 11.74 -17.72
CA LEU A 231 15.76 12.35 -16.82
C LEU A 231 16.84 13.05 -17.63
N GLN A 232 17.19 14.27 -17.24
CA GLN A 232 18.25 15.04 -17.87
C GLN A 232 19.16 15.66 -16.81
N PRO A 233 20.48 15.71 -17.06
CA PRO A 233 21.37 16.47 -16.22
C PRO A 233 20.92 17.94 -16.11
N PRO A 234 21.01 18.57 -14.93
CA PRO A 234 20.55 19.94 -14.74
C PRO A 234 21.55 20.99 -15.24
N ILE A 235 22.76 20.57 -15.56
CA ILE A 235 23.92 21.40 -16.02
C ILE A 235 24.72 20.66 -17.06
#